data_45be93b650667f12e0133eae1a248b62
#
_entry.id   45be93b650667f12e0133eae1a248b62
#
_cell.length_a   1.000
_cell.length_b   1.000
_cell.length_c   1.000
_cell.angle_alpha   90.00
_cell.angle_beta   90.00
_cell.angle_gamma   90.00
#
_symmetry.space_group_name_H-M   'P 1'
#
loop_
_entity.id
_entity.type
_entity.pdbx_description
1 polymer ?
#
loop_
_entity_poly.entity_id
_entity_poly.type
_entity_poly.pdbx_seq_one_letter_code
_entity_poly.pdbx_strand_id
1 'polypeptide(L)'
;LRNYDPSKQCIAGYVDSNDIWVPDPCFKPVIVYRFGKTAQVNSQQELDAYLADRWSLEKEKTYVTIGRVTTQNYTDGVNSPVNGLVMPRGANNSIVIGIKNDNNVRARPQSGPQNADAVFEVLVEGGMTRFINIFYESDTTYHGPIRSARPTDPTVLRPLGGVLVASGATGGLIPEIIDMGVPVITDRRPDYFRIS
;
A
#
# COMPACT_ATOMS: atom_id res chain seq x y z
N LEU A 1 17.71 -26.01 -39.85
CA LEU A 1 16.24 -25.82 -39.91
C LEU A 1 15.63 -27.15 -39.45
N ARG A 2 15.15 -27.22 -38.21
CA ARG A 2 14.30 -28.31 -37.79
C ARG A 2 12.99 -28.19 -38.56
N ASN A 3 12.51 -29.27 -39.14
CA ASN A 3 11.21 -29.34 -39.77
C ASN A 3 10.16 -28.90 -38.76
N TYR A 4 9.66 -27.70 -38.96
CA TYR A 4 8.60 -27.13 -38.15
C TYR A 4 7.29 -27.81 -38.55
N ASP A 5 6.66 -28.45 -37.60
CA ASP A 5 5.32 -29.02 -37.75
C ASP A 5 4.34 -28.17 -36.89
N PRO A 6 3.46 -27.39 -37.54
CA PRO A 6 2.55 -26.53 -36.82
C PRO A 6 1.53 -27.27 -35.95
N SER A 7 1.43 -28.61 -36.07
CA SER A 7 0.57 -29.43 -35.22
C SER A 7 1.27 -29.87 -33.93
N LYS A 8 2.59 -29.65 -33.81
CA LYS A 8 3.39 -30.00 -32.66
C LYS A 8 3.66 -28.76 -31.81
N GLN A 9 3.79 -28.99 -30.53
CA GLN A 9 4.03 -28.02 -29.49
C GLN A 9 4.99 -26.89 -29.91
N CYS A 10 4.54 -25.63 -29.85
CA CYS A 10 5.33 -24.48 -30.22
C CYS A 10 6.63 -24.40 -29.40
N ILE A 11 7.75 -24.17 -30.07
CA ILE A 11 9.06 -24.01 -29.45
C ILE A 11 9.26 -22.51 -29.24
N ALA A 12 9.57 -22.09 -28.03
CA ALA A 12 9.97 -20.70 -27.73
C ALA A 12 11.17 -20.32 -28.60
N GLY A 13 11.13 -19.21 -29.29
CA GLY A 13 12.04 -18.65 -30.26
C GLY A 13 13.43 -19.30 -30.44
N TYR A 14 14.10 -19.05 -31.49
CA TYR A 14 15.43 -19.61 -31.79
C TYR A 14 16.35 -18.50 -32.31
N VAL A 15 17.64 -18.66 -32.11
CA VAL A 15 18.67 -17.82 -32.75
C VAL A 15 18.96 -18.36 -34.13
N ASP A 16 18.84 -17.54 -35.17
CA ASP A 16 19.11 -17.95 -36.53
C ASP A 16 20.62 -18.06 -36.81
N SER A 17 20.95 -18.47 -38.05
CA SER A 17 22.35 -18.64 -38.46
C SER A 17 23.16 -17.34 -38.53
N ASN A 18 22.57 -16.19 -38.33
CA ASN A 18 23.19 -14.89 -38.31
C ASN A 18 23.25 -14.28 -36.89
N ASP A 19 23.07 -15.14 -35.88
CA ASP A 19 22.98 -14.72 -34.49
C ASP A 19 21.78 -13.78 -34.17
N ILE A 20 20.76 -13.76 -35.05
CA ILE A 20 19.55 -13.00 -34.86
C ILE A 20 18.50 -13.86 -34.21
N TRP A 21 17.96 -13.38 -33.12
CA TRP A 21 16.88 -14.05 -32.42
C TRP A 21 15.58 -13.97 -33.23
N VAL A 22 14.97 -15.11 -33.50
CA VAL A 22 13.70 -15.21 -34.26
C VAL A 22 12.61 -15.70 -33.34
N PRO A 23 11.50 -14.96 -33.22
CA PRO A 23 10.37 -15.38 -32.39
C PRO A 23 9.77 -16.69 -32.93
N ASP A 24 9.25 -17.52 -32.04
CA ASP A 24 8.53 -18.75 -32.40
C ASP A 24 7.29 -18.38 -33.23
N PRO A 25 7.18 -18.89 -34.47
CA PRO A 25 6.02 -18.57 -35.30
C PRO A 25 4.70 -19.14 -34.75
N CYS A 26 4.74 -20.01 -33.79
CA CYS A 26 3.56 -20.51 -33.07
C CYS A 26 3.19 -19.67 -31.83
N PHE A 27 4.10 -18.84 -31.36
CA PHE A 27 3.81 -17.97 -30.25
C PHE A 27 2.86 -16.85 -30.71
N LYS A 28 1.68 -16.82 -30.13
CA LYS A 28 0.76 -15.69 -30.35
C LYS A 28 1.22 -14.54 -29.47
N PRO A 29 1.53 -13.37 -30.05
CA PRO A 29 1.90 -12.20 -29.26
C PRO A 29 0.89 -11.92 -28.17
N VAL A 30 1.37 -11.72 -26.95
CA VAL A 30 0.54 -11.41 -25.79
C VAL A 30 0.93 -10.05 -25.21
N ILE A 31 0.01 -9.40 -24.55
CA ILE A 31 0.27 -8.16 -23.81
C ILE A 31 0.50 -8.53 -22.35
N VAL A 32 1.58 -8.03 -21.79
CA VAL A 32 1.87 -8.11 -20.37
C VAL A 32 1.75 -6.72 -19.74
N TYR A 33 1.42 -6.69 -18.46
CA TYR A 33 1.06 -5.51 -17.71
C TYR A 33 1.91 -5.37 -16.44
N ARG A 34 2.32 -4.15 -16.12
CA ARG A 34 2.98 -3.82 -14.86
C ARG A 34 2.81 -2.34 -14.53
N PHE A 35 2.17 -2.02 -13.41
CA PHE A 35 2.01 -0.64 -12.91
C PHE A 35 1.55 0.37 -13.98
N GLY A 36 0.49 0.03 -14.69
CA GLY A 36 -0.04 0.88 -15.76
C GLY A 36 0.78 0.91 -17.05
N LYS A 37 1.91 0.19 -17.09
CA LYS A 37 2.68 -0.04 -18.30
C LYS A 37 2.24 -1.29 -19.02
N THR A 38 2.36 -1.30 -20.33
CA THR A 38 2.10 -2.47 -21.16
C THR A 38 3.32 -2.75 -22.03
N ALA A 39 3.57 -4.01 -22.28
CA ALA A 39 4.56 -4.45 -23.26
C ALA A 39 3.97 -5.59 -24.10
N GLN A 40 4.26 -5.60 -25.39
CA GLN A 40 3.93 -6.71 -26.25
C GLN A 40 5.11 -7.70 -26.23
N VAL A 41 4.79 -8.94 -26.00
CA VAL A 41 5.75 -10.06 -25.92
C VAL A 41 5.52 -10.96 -27.13
N ASN A 42 6.58 -11.29 -27.82
CA ASN A 42 6.52 -12.00 -29.11
C ASN A 42 7.13 -13.41 -29.06
N SER A 43 7.58 -13.86 -27.88
CA SER A 43 8.12 -15.20 -27.69
C SER A 43 7.90 -15.72 -26.27
N GLN A 44 7.99 -17.04 -26.10
CA GLN A 44 7.91 -17.66 -24.79
C GLN A 44 9.06 -17.23 -23.88
N GLN A 45 10.27 -17.09 -24.41
CA GLN A 45 11.44 -16.67 -23.65
C GLN A 45 11.28 -15.24 -23.10
N GLU A 46 10.76 -14.32 -23.93
CA GLU A 46 10.41 -12.96 -23.47
C GLU A 46 9.30 -13.00 -22.40
N LEU A 47 8.27 -13.83 -22.61
CA LEU A 47 7.19 -13.96 -21.65
C LEU A 47 7.72 -14.42 -20.30
N ASP A 48 8.55 -15.45 -20.28
CA ASP A 48 9.14 -15.99 -19.05
C ASP A 48 10.00 -14.93 -18.34
N ALA A 49 10.77 -14.12 -19.10
CA ALA A 49 11.55 -13.02 -18.55
C ALA A 49 10.66 -11.91 -17.95
N TYR A 50 9.58 -11.52 -18.63
CA TYR A 50 8.65 -10.55 -18.12
C TYR A 50 7.90 -11.06 -16.87
N LEU A 51 7.48 -12.32 -16.86
CA LEU A 51 6.83 -12.92 -15.68
C LEU A 51 7.79 -13.04 -14.50
N ALA A 52 9.06 -13.36 -14.74
CA ALA A 52 10.11 -13.38 -13.72
C ALA A 52 10.36 -11.97 -13.15
N ASP A 53 10.24 -10.93 -13.96
CA ASP A 53 10.28 -9.51 -13.53
C ASP A 53 8.92 -8.99 -13.04
N ARG A 54 8.01 -9.88 -12.64
CA ARG A 54 6.70 -9.57 -12.03
C ARG A 54 5.73 -8.80 -12.93
N TRP A 55 5.82 -8.97 -14.22
CA TRP A 55 4.75 -8.59 -15.13
C TRP A 55 3.64 -9.64 -15.12
N SER A 56 2.43 -9.27 -15.47
CA SER A 56 1.26 -10.14 -15.47
C SER A 56 0.61 -10.19 -16.84
N LEU A 57 0.06 -11.34 -17.21
CA LEU A 57 -0.81 -11.50 -18.39
C LEU A 57 -2.20 -10.86 -18.17
N GLU A 58 -2.58 -10.64 -16.93
CA GLU A 58 -3.84 -10.03 -16.59
C GLU A 58 -3.61 -8.58 -16.16
N LYS A 59 -4.23 -7.63 -16.85
CA LYS A 59 -4.16 -6.20 -16.56
C LYS A 59 -4.52 -5.90 -15.09
N GLU A 60 -5.38 -6.72 -14.52
CA GLU A 60 -5.92 -6.57 -13.17
C GLU A 60 -5.03 -7.16 -12.08
N LYS A 61 -4.01 -7.94 -12.47
CA LYS A 61 -3.08 -8.58 -11.53
C LYS A 61 -1.71 -7.91 -11.51
N THR A 62 -1.70 -6.59 -11.46
CA THR A 62 -0.45 -5.86 -11.29
C THR A 62 -0.12 -5.78 -9.80
N TYR A 63 0.94 -6.44 -9.37
CA TYR A 63 1.35 -6.47 -7.97
C TYR A 63 2.29 -5.32 -7.65
N VAL A 64 1.96 -4.59 -6.60
CA VAL A 64 2.91 -3.66 -5.94
C VAL A 64 3.48 -4.36 -4.71
N THR A 65 4.78 -4.51 -4.65
CA THR A 65 5.45 -4.94 -3.43
C THR A 65 6.00 -3.71 -2.75
N ILE A 66 5.39 -3.30 -1.66
CA ILE A 66 5.93 -2.28 -0.76
C ILE A 66 6.45 -3.03 0.46
N GLY A 67 7.76 -3.19 0.55
CA GLY A 67 8.38 -3.91 1.64
C GLY A 67 7.90 -5.38 1.75
N ARG A 68 7.36 -5.76 2.90
CA ARG A 68 6.86 -7.12 3.17
C ARG A 68 5.40 -7.36 2.77
N VAL A 69 4.71 -6.34 2.29
CA VAL A 69 3.29 -6.46 1.95
C VAL A 69 3.14 -6.83 0.48
N THR A 70 2.67 -8.04 0.23
CA THR A 70 2.17 -8.42 -1.09
C THR A 70 0.78 -7.84 -1.20
N THR A 71 0.63 -6.74 -1.90
CA THR A 71 -0.67 -6.13 -2.11
C THR A 71 -1.40 -6.76 -3.27
N GLN A 72 -2.67 -6.92 -3.07
CA GLN A 72 -3.61 -7.60 -3.93
C GLN A 72 -3.89 -6.85 -5.23
N ASN A 73 -4.67 -7.46 -6.09
CA ASN A 73 -5.10 -7.02 -7.40
C ASN A 73 -5.62 -5.58 -7.42
N TYR A 74 -5.00 -4.74 -8.23
CA TYR A 74 -5.46 -3.38 -8.47
C TYR A 74 -6.28 -3.32 -9.75
N THR A 75 -7.43 -2.73 -9.69
CA THR A 75 -8.29 -2.47 -10.83
C THR A 75 -8.35 -0.98 -11.13
N ASP A 76 -8.63 -0.63 -12.36
CA ASP A 76 -8.73 0.68 -13.00
C ASP A 76 -8.96 1.85 -12.03
N GLY A 77 -7.93 2.39 -11.59
CA GLY A 77 -7.75 2.95 -10.51
C GLY A 77 -7.92 4.35 -10.07
N VAL A 78 -8.63 4.46 -9.03
CA VAL A 78 -8.51 5.61 -8.15
C VAL A 78 -7.25 5.41 -7.32
N ASN A 79 -6.35 6.38 -7.32
CA ASN A 79 -5.18 6.35 -6.46
C ASN A 79 -5.57 6.68 -5.02
N SER A 80 -4.93 6.03 -4.08
CA SER A 80 -5.03 6.34 -2.67
C SER A 80 -4.68 7.80 -2.40
N PRO A 81 -5.51 8.55 -1.68
CA PRO A 81 -5.18 9.91 -1.26
C PRO A 81 -4.06 9.94 -0.20
N VAL A 82 -3.73 8.77 0.39
CA VAL A 82 -2.75 8.65 1.47
C VAL A 82 -1.34 8.45 0.92
N ASN A 83 -1.17 7.50 0.00
CA ASN A 83 0.15 7.09 -0.48
C ASN A 83 0.32 7.18 -2.01
N GLY A 84 -0.73 7.56 -2.73
CA GLY A 84 -0.72 7.69 -4.19
C GLY A 84 -0.74 6.38 -4.97
N LEU A 85 -0.81 5.25 -4.29
CA LEU A 85 -0.86 3.94 -4.94
C LEU A 85 -2.26 3.65 -5.45
N VAL A 86 -2.35 2.80 -6.47
CA VAL A 86 -3.64 2.36 -7.02
C VAL A 86 -4.36 1.48 -5.99
N MET A 87 -5.58 1.85 -5.65
CA MET A 87 -6.38 1.15 -4.64
C MET A 87 -7.09 -0.08 -5.20
N PRO A 88 -7.37 -1.10 -4.36
CA PRO A 88 -8.29 -2.17 -4.70
C PRO A 88 -9.69 -1.64 -5.04
N ARG A 89 -10.39 -2.35 -5.91
CA ARG A 89 -11.77 -1.98 -6.27
C ARG A 89 -12.67 -1.96 -5.01
N GLY A 90 -13.34 -0.84 -4.77
CA GLY A 90 -14.25 -0.67 -3.63
C GLY A 90 -13.62 -0.07 -2.38
N ALA A 91 -12.31 0.20 -2.36
CA ALA A 91 -11.63 0.82 -1.22
C ALA A 91 -11.95 2.32 -1.03
N ASN A 92 -12.52 2.97 -2.04
CA ASN A 92 -12.84 4.40 -2.07
C ASN A 92 -13.95 4.84 -1.08
N ASN A 93 -14.59 3.91 -0.37
CA ASN A 93 -15.56 4.21 0.68
C ASN A 93 -14.98 4.13 2.10
N SER A 94 -13.70 3.89 2.22
CA SER A 94 -13.04 3.81 3.52
C SER A 94 -12.85 5.20 4.15
N ILE A 95 -12.89 5.25 5.47
CA ILE A 95 -12.57 6.44 6.25
C ILE A 95 -11.08 6.40 6.57
N VAL A 96 -10.37 7.50 6.36
CA VAL A 96 -8.99 7.62 6.80
C VAL A 96 -8.93 7.64 8.33
N ILE A 97 -8.17 6.75 8.93
CA ILE A 97 -7.98 6.66 10.38
C ILE A 97 -6.52 6.96 10.69
N GLY A 98 -6.27 7.96 11.52
CA GLY A 98 -4.95 8.27 12.06
C GLY A 98 -4.83 7.82 13.50
N ILE A 99 -3.93 6.90 13.81
CA ILE A 99 -3.71 6.39 15.16
C ILE A 99 -2.43 7.00 15.75
N LYS A 100 -2.57 7.67 16.89
CA LYS A 100 -1.45 8.32 17.58
C LYS A 100 -0.66 7.32 18.40
N ASN A 101 0.59 7.01 18.00
CA ASN A 101 1.47 6.11 18.73
C ASN A 101 2.58 6.83 19.49
N ASP A 102 2.95 6.24 20.61
CA ASP A 102 4.17 6.62 21.32
C ASP A 102 5.42 6.18 20.55
N ASN A 103 6.44 7.04 20.53
CA ASN A 103 7.76 6.71 20.00
C ASN A 103 8.87 6.80 21.07
N ASN A 104 8.49 6.89 22.33
CA ASN A 104 9.45 6.82 23.42
C ASN A 104 10.17 5.45 23.42
N VAL A 105 11.43 5.42 23.82
CA VAL A 105 12.24 4.20 23.90
C VAL A 105 11.54 3.12 24.76
N ARG A 106 10.84 3.52 25.83
CA ARG A 106 10.11 2.60 26.71
C ARG A 106 8.82 2.05 26.10
N ALA A 107 8.36 2.62 24.99
CA ALA A 107 7.18 2.17 24.27
C ALA A 107 7.49 1.16 23.17
N ARG A 108 8.74 0.87 22.96
CA ARG A 108 9.22 -0.05 21.92
C ARG A 108 9.37 -1.47 22.44
N PRO A 109 9.07 -2.49 21.61
CA PRO A 109 8.55 -2.40 20.26
C PRO A 109 7.07 -2.02 20.22
N GLN A 110 6.69 -1.16 19.26
CA GLN A 110 5.29 -0.85 19.00
C GLN A 110 4.64 -2.00 18.19
N SER A 111 3.31 -2.11 18.32
CA SER A 111 2.51 -3.02 17.51
C SER A 111 1.62 -2.24 16.54
N GLY A 112 1.51 -2.72 15.31
CA GLY A 112 0.60 -2.18 14.31
C GLY A 112 1.16 -1.13 13.32
N PRO A 113 2.19 -0.30 13.65
CA PRO A 113 2.69 0.70 12.70
C PRO A 113 3.17 0.12 11.36
N GLN A 114 3.66 -1.11 11.37
CA GLN A 114 4.12 -1.82 10.16
C GLN A 114 3.00 -2.14 9.16
N ASN A 115 1.75 -2.06 9.60
CA ASN A 115 0.57 -2.31 8.76
C ASN A 115 -0.03 -1.02 8.19
N ALA A 116 0.46 0.15 8.61
CA ALA A 116 -0.09 1.43 8.18
C ALA A 116 0.24 1.73 6.71
N ASP A 117 -0.68 2.41 6.02
CA ASP A 117 -0.51 2.89 4.64
C ASP A 117 0.49 4.04 4.55
N ALA A 118 0.56 4.85 5.62
CA ALA A 118 1.57 5.89 5.80
C ALA A 118 1.85 6.12 7.29
N VAL A 119 3.06 6.58 7.60
CA VAL A 119 3.47 6.93 8.96
C VAL A 119 4.06 8.32 8.96
N PHE A 120 3.48 9.21 9.76
CA PHE A 120 4.03 10.55 10.01
C PHE A 120 4.71 10.58 11.37
N GLU A 121 5.98 10.88 11.40
CA GLU A 121 6.69 11.16 12.64
C GLU A 121 6.63 12.65 12.95
N VAL A 122 6.06 12.99 14.09
CA VAL A 122 5.87 14.38 14.52
C VAL A 122 6.59 14.66 15.82
N LEU A 123 7.28 15.79 15.88
CA LEU A 123 7.93 16.24 17.10
C LEU A 123 6.88 16.65 18.13
N VAL A 124 7.13 16.29 19.38
CA VAL A 124 6.32 16.64 20.55
C VAL A 124 7.20 17.22 21.66
N GLU A 125 6.66 17.41 22.85
CA GLU A 125 7.39 18.00 23.96
C GLU A 125 8.63 17.19 24.37
N GLY A 126 9.64 17.87 24.90
CA GLY A 126 10.83 17.27 25.46
C GLY A 126 11.77 16.61 24.45
N GLY A 127 11.71 17.04 23.17
CA GLY A 127 12.54 16.47 22.10
C GLY A 127 12.15 15.04 21.71
N MET A 128 10.97 14.60 22.15
CA MET A 128 10.42 13.30 21.76
C MET A 128 9.63 13.40 20.47
N THR A 129 9.40 12.26 19.83
CA THR A 129 8.49 12.16 18.69
C THR A 129 7.33 11.22 18.99
N ARG A 130 6.27 11.35 18.19
CA ARG A 130 5.16 10.40 18.13
C ARG A 130 4.83 10.11 16.68
N PHE A 131 4.28 8.93 16.43
CA PHE A 131 3.77 8.58 15.12
C PHE A 131 2.28 8.91 15.01
N ILE A 132 1.87 9.31 13.81
CA ILE A 132 0.49 9.24 13.34
C ILE A 132 0.49 8.19 12.25
N ASN A 133 -0.04 7.01 12.56
CA ASN A 133 -0.13 5.90 11.61
C ASN A 133 -1.47 6.01 10.88
N ILE A 134 -1.41 6.12 9.57
CA ILE A 134 -2.58 6.32 8.71
C ILE A 134 -3.01 4.98 8.15
N PHE A 135 -4.28 4.68 8.31
CA PHE A 135 -4.97 3.51 7.76
C PHE A 135 -6.11 4.00 6.86
N TYR A 136 -6.15 3.53 5.65
CA TYR A 136 -7.18 3.81 4.67
C TYR A 136 -7.56 2.57 3.87
N GLU A 137 -6.57 1.86 3.34
CA GLU A 137 -6.70 0.63 2.57
C GLU A 137 -6.34 -0.60 3.41
N SER A 138 -5.41 -0.42 4.34
CA SER A 138 -4.96 -1.44 5.27
C SER A 138 -5.72 -1.38 6.59
N ASP A 139 -5.60 -2.43 7.38
CA ASP A 139 -6.14 -2.52 8.72
C ASP A 139 -5.12 -3.11 9.70
N THR A 140 -5.48 -3.09 10.98
CA THR A 140 -4.68 -3.69 12.04
C THR A 140 -5.59 -4.24 13.14
N THR A 141 -5.34 -5.46 13.54
CA THR A 141 -6.09 -6.13 14.62
C THR A 141 -5.59 -5.75 16.00
N TYR A 142 -4.37 -5.25 16.09
CA TYR A 142 -3.74 -4.81 17.34
C TYR A 142 -2.79 -3.66 17.07
N HIS A 143 -2.97 -2.56 17.82
CA HIS A 143 -2.22 -1.33 17.58
C HIS A 143 -1.91 -0.60 18.90
N GLY A 144 -0.66 -0.24 19.10
CA GLY A 144 -0.26 0.52 20.29
C GLY A 144 1.25 0.56 20.55
N PRO A 145 1.65 1.23 21.64
CA PRO A 145 0.81 1.94 22.59
C PRO A 145 0.28 3.26 22.04
N ILE A 146 -1.01 3.52 22.25
CA ILE A 146 -1.66 4.75 21.80
C ILE A 146 -1.35 5.88 22.79
N ARG A 147 -1.17 7.09 22.27
CA ARG A 147 -0.81 8.27 23.08
C ARG A 147 -1.70 9.49 22.79
N SER A 148 -1.50 10.50 23.62
CA SER A 148 -2.30 11.72 23.60
C SER A 148 -2.13 12.50 22.30
N ALA A 149 -3.22 13.10 21.85
CA ALA A 149 -3.26 14.03 20.73
C ALA A 149 -2.39 15.27 20.96
N ARG A 150 -2.02 15.93 19.88
CA ARG A 150 -1.22 17.16 19.87
C ARG A 150 -1.79 18.15 18.85
N PRO A 151 -1.54 19.46 19.01
CA PRO A 151 -2.03 20.51 18.11
C PRO A 151 -1.61 20.31 16.64
N THR A 152 -0.56 19.56 16.40
CA THR A 152 -0.06 19.24 15.04
C THR A 152 -0.88 18.15 14.33
N ASP A 153 -1.66 17.35 15.03
CA ASP A 153 -2.36 16.22 14.45
C ASP A 153 -3.41 16.62 13.38
N PRO A 154 -4.18 17.70 13.58
CA PRO A 154 -5.09 18.17 12.54
C PRO A 154 -4.42 18.61 11.24
N THR A 155 -3.18 19.06 11.27
CA THR A 155 -2.46 19.46 10.05
C THR A 155 -2.19 18.27 9.12
N VAL A 156 -2.08 17.08 9.69
CA VAL A 156 -1.92 15.83 8.94
C VAL A 156 -3.28 15.26 8.51
N LEU A 157 -4.25 15.21 9.42
CA LEU A 157 -5.49 14.46 9.20
C LEU A 157 -6.58 15.24 8.48
N ARG A 158 -6.65 16.57 8.69
CA ARG A 158 -7.68 17.40 8.05
C ARG A 158 -7.62 17.35 6.51
N PRO A 159 -6.45 17.47 5.85
CA PRO A 159 -6.37 17.36 4.40
C PRO A 159 -6.82 15.99 3.85
N LEU A 160 -6.73 14.95 4.66
CA LEU A 160 -7.12 13.58 4.32
C LEU A 160 -8.59 13.27 4.67
N GLY A 161 -9.32 14.22 5.29
CA GLY A 161 -10.66 13.95 5.81
C GLY A 161 -10.68 12.88 6.90
N GLY A 162 -9.58 12.76 7.66
CA GLY A 162 -9.33 11.65 8.56
C GLY A 162 -9.92 11.83 9.96
N VAL A 163 -10.02 10.70 10.66
CA VAL A 163 -10.42 10.61 12.08
C VAL A 163 -9.16 10.32 12.92
N LEU A 164 -9.02 11.00 14.05
CA LEU A 164 -7.92 10.77 14.98
C LEU A 164 -8.31 9.78 16.08
N VAL A 165 -7.49 8.75 16.28
CA VAL A 165 -7.56 7.86 17.45
C VAL A 165 -6.41 8.21 18.40
N ALA A 166 -6.73 8.63 19.63
CA ALA A 166 -5.74 9.07 20.61
C ALA A 166 -6.17 8.72 22.04
N SER A 167 -5.18 8.49 22.93
CA SER A 167 -5.42 8.31 24.36
C SER A 167 -5.48 9.66 25.06
N GLY A 168 -6.58 10.39 24.86
CA GLY A 168 -6.79 11.70 25.45
C GLY A 168 -5.90 12.82 24.88
N ALA A 169 -5.83 13.93 25.60
CA ALA A 169 -4.99 15.10 25.33
C ALA A 169 -4.87 15.97 26.58
N THR A 170 -3.96 16.94 26.57
CA THR A 170 -3.85 17.95 27.62
C THR A 170 -4.85 19.10 27.41
N GLY A 171 -5.45 19.56 28.52
CA GLY A 171 -6.38 20.72 28.50
C GLY A 171 -7.59 20.49 27.63
N GLY A 172 -8.10 21.55 26.98
CA GLY A 172 -9.24 21.54 26.07
C GLY A 172 -8.94 21.13 24.63
N LEU A 173 -7.81 20.49 24.35
CA LEU A 173 -7.32 20.28 22.99
C LEU A 173 -8.23 19.38 22.13
N ILE A 174 -8.91 18.38 22.72
CA ILE A 174 -9.80 17.51 21.93
C ILE A 174 -10.96 18.28 21.30
N PRO A 175 -11.71 19.12 22.03
CA PRO A 175 -12.69 20.02 21.42
C PRO A 175 -12.11 20.90 20.32
N GLU A 176 -10.92 21.48 20.52
CA GLU A 176 -10.25 22.29 19.51
C GLU A 176 -9.95 21.51 18.22
N ILE A 177 -9.47 20.27 18.35
CA ILE A 177 -9.21 19.39 17.19
C ILE A 177 -10.51 19.10 16.43
N ILE A 178 -11.60 18.85 17.17
CA ILE A 178 -12.93 18.61 16.57
C ILE A 178 -13.42 19.86 15.83
N ASP A 179 -13.26 21.04 16.44
CA ASP A 179 -13.63 22.32 15.83
C ASP A 179 -12.79 22.63 14.57
N MET A 180 -11.56 22.12 14.48
CA MET A 180 -10.75 22.15 13.27
C MET A 180 -11.23 21.17 12.19
N GLY A 181 -12.28 20.39 12.43
CA GLY A 181 -12.88 19.48 11.47
C GLY A 181 -12.27 18.07 11.47
N VAL A 182 -11.56 17.67 12.52
CA VAL A 182 -11.01 16.31 12.67
C VAL A 182 -11.76 15.60 13.81
N PRO A 183 -12.64 14.63 13.53
CA PRO A 183 -13.26 13.81 14.56
C PRO A 183 -12.23 13.06 15.40
N VAL A 184 -12.50 12.91 16.70
CA VAL A 184 -11.55 12.25 17.63
C VAL A 184 -12.23 11.09 18.36
N ILE A 185 -11.59 9.93 18.35
CA ILE A 185 -11.91 8.76 19.15
C ILE A 185 -10.90 8.67 20.30
N THR A 186 -11.40 8.60 21.53
CA THR A 186 -10.57 8.56 22.74
C THR A 186 -10.89 7.38 23.64
N ASP A 187 -10.02 7.09 24.60
CA ASP A 187 -10.15 6.05 25.62
C ASP A 187 -11.31 6.22 26.61
N ARG A 188 -12.12 7.28 26.45
CA ARG A 188 -13.35 7.50 27.22
C ARG A 188 -14.58 6.84 26.59
N ARG A 189 -14.44 6.24 25.39
CA ARG A 189 -15.53 5.49 24.76
C ARG A 189 -15.58 4.06 25.28
N PRO A 190 -16.77 3.46 25.41
CA PRO A 190 -16.94 2.12 25.98
C PRO A 190 -16.32 1.00 25.13
N ASP A 191 -16.02 1.27 23.87
CA ASP A 191 -15.39 0.35 22.90
C ASP A 191 -13.85 0.50 22.84
N TYR A 192 -13.27 1.30 23.72
CA TYR A 192 -11.82 1.50 23.81
C TYR A 192 -11.23 0.70 24.99
N PHE A 193 -10.34 -0.23 24.67
CA PHE A 193 -9.71 -1.08 25.68
C PHE A 193 -8.34 -0.55 26.08
N ARG A 194 -8.15 -0.39 27.39
CA ARG A 194 -6.83 -0.15 27.96
C ARG A 194 -6.29 -1.48 28.50
N ILE A 195 -5.19 -1.97 27.93
CA ILE A 195 -4.46 -3.09 28.46
C ILE A 195 -3.46 -2.52 29.47
N SER A 196 -3.59 -2.94 30.72
CA SER A 196 -2.69 -2.59 31.83
C SER A 196 -1.43 -3.46 31.81
#